data_3b1a37fd8d37642ff5d402f88c702768
#
_entry.id   3b1a37fd8d37642ff5d402f88c702768
#
_cell.length_a   1.000
_cell.length_b   1.000
_cell.length_c   1.000
_cell.angle_alpha   90.00
_cell.angle_beta   90.00
_cell.angle_gamma   90.00
#
_symmetry.space_group_name_H-M   'P 1'
#
loop_
_entity.id
_entity.type
_entity.pdbx_description
1 polymer ?
#
loop_
_entity_poly.entity_id
_entity_poly.type
_entity_poly.pdbx_seq_one_letter_code
_entity_poly.pdbx_strand_id
1 'polypeptide(L)'
;MKFNNKEKHIWEVSKKTQLPIPPNKDDVWMRLVQEVEIYENKSSGYKANVNKSRWSTWLNIGPKTKAILALSFMIVLLSPLTYDLYYTKKLYTNAAQKETLLLPDGTKVILNSESMITYNRNYNKDNRSVNLTGEAYFIVNKGDLPFNIHTSHGEVSVLGTSFNVRSRDEGFEVGVNEGKVQVINGHSRIYLTKDQLIDVRFDFMEKDISQITMDKYPDWINQKFYCNQTTLGELCLEVERTFDIQIKFLDPNIKKLTVSGLIEASNLNNVLHTISLLTKQEFKLEGDICTIL
;
A
#
# COMPACT_ATOMS: atom_id res chain seq x y z
N MET A 1 30.91 34.97 -52.17
CA MET A 1 31.09 33.53 -52.00
C MET A 1 32.02 33.00 -53.06
N LYS A 2 33.16 32.41 -52.72
CA LYS A 2 34.10 31.81 -53.68
C LYS A 2 33.72 30.37 -53.85
N PHE A 3 33.17 30.02 -55.04
CA PHE A 3 32.85 28.64 -55.37
C PHE A 3 34.13 27.81 -55.53
N ASN A 4 34.10 26.58 -54.97
CA ASN A 4 35.13 25.56 -55.16
C ASN A 4 35.14 25.10 -56.62
N ASN A 5 36.24 24.58 -57.11
CA ASN A 5 36.42 24.16 -58.51
C ASN A 5 35.39 23.12 -58.96
N LYS A 6 34.95 22.21 -58.06
CA LYS A 6 33.87 21.25 -58.33
C LYS A 6 32.52 21.96 -58.56
N GLU A 7 32.19 22.93 -57.75
CA GLU A 7 30.94 23.68 -57.87
C GLU A 7 30.88 24.50 -59.13
N LYS A 8 32.02 25.11 -59.54
CA LYS A 8 32.11 25.81 -60.83
C LYS A 8 31.90 24.87 -62.02
N HIS A 9 32.44 23.65 -61.96
CA HIS A 9 32.26 22.67 -63.04
C HIS A 9 30.79 22.20 -63.14
N ILE A 10 30.10 21.96 -62.01
CA ILE A 10 28.69 21.62 -61.97
C ILE A 10 27.85 22.77 -62.50
N TRP A 11 28.19 24.01 -62.21
CA TRP A 11 27.47 25.20 -62.69
C TRP A 11 27.63 25.40 -64.21
N GLU A 12 28.81 25.15 -64.76
CA GLU A 12 29.07 25.21 -66.19
C GLU A 12 28.39 24.10 -66.99
N VAL A 13 28.32 22.88 -66.45
CA VAL A 13 27.61 21.74 -67.04
C VAL A 13 26.09 21.97 -67.01
N SER A 14 25.58 22.52 -65.90
CA SER A 14 24.12 22.80 -65.78
C SER A 14 23.62 23.88 -66.75
N LYS A 15 24.48 24.85 -67.14
CA LYS A 15 24.17 25.89 -68.17
C LYS A 15 24.03 25.30 -69.56
N LYS A 16 24.70 24.18 -69.86
CA LYS A 16 24.65 23.54 -71.20
C LYS A 16 23.56 22.46 -71.28
N THR A 17 22.93 22.10 -70.21
CA THR A 17 21.86 21.08 -70.19
C THR A 17 20.54 21.79 -70.56
N GLN A 18 20.10 21.67 -71.79
CA GLN A 18 18.73 22.02 -72.14
C GLN A 18 17.82 21.00 -71.43
N LEU A 19 17.08 21.48 -70.44
CA LEU A 19 16.02 20.69 -69.82
C LEU A 19 14.97 20.36 -70.88
N PRO A 20 14.54 19.09 -70.99
CA PRO A 20 13.45 18.77 -71.90
C PRO A 20 12.22 19.60 -71.52
N ILE A 21 11.51 20.09 -72.59
CA ILE A 21 10.28 20.85 -72.37
C ILE A 21 9.34 20.00 -71.51
N PRO A 22 8.81 20.52 -70.42
CA PRO A 22 7.92 19.74 -69.56
C PRO A 22 6.71 19.30 -70.41
N PRO A 23 6.32 18.03 -70.33
CA PRO A 23 5.17 17.56 -71.12
C PRO A 23 3.92 18.37 -70.74
N ASN A 24 3.05 18.56 -71.72
CA ASN A 24 1.82 19.26 -71.49
C ASN A 24 1.01 18.59 -70.37
N LYS A 25 0.52 19.42 -69.48
CA LYS A 25 -0.22 18.98 -68.27
C LYS A 25 -1.38 18.02 -68.65
N ASP A 26 -2.04 18.26 -69.77
CA ASP A 26 -3.17 17.48 -70.20
C ASP A 26 -2.75 16.08 -70.76
N ASP A 27 -1.57 15.98 -71.37
CA ASP A 27 -1.01 14.71 -71.83
C ASP A 27 -0.56 13.83 -70.61
N VAL A 28 -0.01 14.45 -69.61
CA VAL A 28 0.37 13.72 -68.36
C VAL A 28 -0.87 13.24 -67.62
N TRP A 29 -1.92 14.08 -67.61
CA TRP A 29 -3.16 13.73 -66.96
C TRP A 29 -3.89 12.60 -67.70
N MET A 30 -3.95 12.61 -68.99
CA MET A 30 -4.54 11.51 -69.81
C MET A 30 -3.80 10.19 -69.57
N ARG A 31 -2.46 10.21 -69.54
CA ARG A 31 -1.69 8.99 -69.24
C ARG A 31 -1.97 8.43 -67.85
N LEU A 32 -2.06 9.29 -66.82
CA LEU A 32 -2.39 8.88 -65.46
C LEU A 32 -3.81 8.29 -65.38
N VAL A 33 -4.80 8.90 -66.05
CA VAL A 33 -6.17 8.37 -66.07
C VAL A 33 -6.18 6.99 -66.75
N GLN A 34 -5.46 6.84 -67.87
CA GLN A 34 -5.37 5.57 -68.60
C GLN A 34 -4.65 4.47 -67.76
N GLU A 35 -3.60 4.82 -67.01
CA GLU A 35 -2.94 3.89 -66.11
C GLU A 35 -3.86 3.50 -64.94
N VAL A 36 -4.61 4.41 -64.38
CA VAL A 36 -5.57 4.12 -63.30
C VAL A 36 -6.69 3.20 -63.80
N GLU A 37 -7.26 3.45 -64.99
CA GLU A 37 -8.28 2.56 -65.61
C GLU A 37 -7.73 1.14 -65.88
N ILE A 38 -6.47 1.03 -66.32
CA ILE A 38 -5.80 -0.27 -66.51
C ILE A 38 -5.61 -0.97 -65.14
N TYR A 39 -5.29 -0.23 -64.08
CA TYR A 39 -5.17 -0.75 -62.71
C TYR A 39 -6.52 -1.18 -62.16
N GLU A 40 -7.56 -0.41 -62.33
CA GLU A 40 -8.92 -0.76 -61.90
C GLU A 40 -9.49 -1.98 -62.65
N ASN A 41 -9.27 -2.07 -63.94
CA ASN A 41 -9.67 -3.25 -64.71
C ASN A 41 -8.85 -4.51 -64.41
N LYS A 42 -7.56 -4.35 -64.01
CA LYS A 42 -6.74 -5.46 -63.53
C LYS A 42 -7.12 -5.89 -62.12
N SER A 43 -7.58 -4.97 -61.30
CA SER A 43 -8.03 -5.25 -59.91
C SER A 43 -9.40 -5.91 -59.85
N SER A 44 -10.27 -5.65 -60.84
CA SER A 44 -11.62 -6.28 -60.93
C SER A 44 -11.55 -7.78 -61.28
N GLY A 45 -10.45 -8.26 -61.83
CA GLY A 45 -10.21 -9.69 -62.11
C GLY A 45 -9.61 -10.47 -60.90
N TYR A 46 -9.09 -9.79 -59.90
CA TYR A 46 -8.62 -10.41 -58.68
C TYR A 46 -9.79 -10.55 -57.73
N LYS A 47 -10.59 -11.62 -57.88
CA LYS A 47 -11.37 -12.12 -56.74
C LYS A 47 -10.32 -12.46 -55.70
N ALA A 48 -10.04 -11.55 -54.77
CA ALA A 48 -9.28 -11.82 -53.59
C ALA A 48 -10.01 -13.00 -52.92
N ASN A 49 -9.39 -14.17 -53.03
CA ASN A 49 -9.74 -15.29 -52.20
C ASN A 49 -9.28 -14.85 -50.82
N VAL A 50 -10.11 -14.01 -50.17
CA VAL A 50 -9.92 -13.64 -48.78
C VAL A 50 -10.06 -14.97 -48.05
N ASN A 51 -8.93 -15.61 -47.82
CA ASN A 51 -8.83 -16.72 -46.95
C ASN A 51 -9.47 -16.22 -45.65
N LYS A 52 -10.74 -16.59 -45.44
CA LYS A 52 -11.49 -16.23 -44.22
C LYS A 52 -10.58 -16.64 -43.11
N SER A 53 -9.98 -15.62 -42.51
CA SER A 53 -8.95 -15.75 -41.49
C SER A 53 -9.33 -16.92 -40.60
N ARG A 54 -8.40 -17.81 -40.30
CA ARG A 54 -8.56 -18.94 -39.35
C ARG A 54 -9.18 -18.53 -38.00
N TRP A 55 -9.32 -17.26 -37.77
CA TRP A 55 -10.00 -16.65 -36.61
C TRP A 55 -11.53 -16.90 -36.61
N SER A 56 -12.18 -17.06 -37.77
CA SER A 56 -13.63 -17.36 -37.82
C SER A 56 -13.96 -18.80 -37.46
N THR A 57 -13.00 -19.70 -37.49
CA THR A 57 -13.19 -21.11 -37.06
C THR A 57 -13.25 -21.25 -35.57
N TRP A 58 -12.67 -20.31 -34.80
CA TRP A 58 -12.74 -20.29 -33.33
C TRP A 58 -14.14 -19.93 -32.82
N LEU A 59 -14.97 -19.27 -33.61
CA LEU A 59 -16.32 -18.89 -33.24
C LEU A 59 -17.37 -20.02 -33.50
N ASN A 60 -16.98 -21.10 -34.18
CA ASN A 60 -17.88 -22.22 -34.50
C ASN A 60 -17.75 -23.38 -33.52
N ILE A 61 -17.31 -23.09 -32.31
CA ILE A 61 -17.27 -24.04 -31.18
C ILE A 61 -18.71 -24.30 -30.74
N GLY A 62 -19.08 -25.57 -30.63
CA GLY A 62 -20.43 -25.95 -30.22
C GLY A 62 -20.81 -25.36 -28.84
N PRO A 63 -22.11 -25.26 -28.52
CA PRO A 63 -22.58 -24.60 -27.29
C PRO A 63 -22.03 -25.27 -26.04
N LYS A 64 -21.80 -26.59 -26.03
CA LYS A 64 -21.19 -27.32 -24.91
C LYS A 64 -19.74 -26.91 -24.66
N THR A 65 -18.94 -26.75 -25.72
CA THR A 65 -17.54 -26.34 -25.58
C THR A 65 -17.40 -24.86 -25.18
N LYS A 66 -18.31 -23.99 -25.64
CA LYS A 66 -18.40 -22.59 -25.16
C LYS A 66 -18.70 -22.54 -23.65
N ALA A 67 -19.62 -23.38 -23.19
CA ALA A 67 -19.95 -23.47 -21.76
C ALA A 67 -18.76 -23.97 -20.91
N ILE A 68 -18.00 -24.96 -21.40
CA ILE A 68 -16.79 -25.45 -20.73
C ILE A 68 -15.71 -24.36 -20.67
N LEU A 69 -15.49 -23.63 -21.77
CA LEU A 69 -14.52 -22.54 -21.79
C LEU A 69 -14.95 -21.37 -20.88
N ALA A 70 -16.23 -21.02 -20.86
CA ALA A 70 -16.75 -20.00 -19.94
C ALA A 70 -16.60 -20.44 -18.46
N LEU A 71 -16.87 -21.71 -18.15
CA LEU A 71 -16.71 -22.26 -16.81
C LEU A 71 -15.23 -22.28 -16.40
N SER A 72 -14.32 -22.71 -17.28
CA SER A 72 -12.89 -22.70 -17.00
C SER A 72 -12.34 -21.29 -16.79
N PHE A 73 -12.80 -20.32 -17.59
CA PHE A 73 -12.45 -18.92 -17.43
C PHE A 73 -12.98 -18.35 -16.10
N MET A 74 -14.21 -18.71 -15.73
CA MET A 74 -14.80 -18.33 -14.43
C MET A 74 -14.02 -18.92 -13.25
N ILE A 75 -13.56 -20.18 -13.34
CA ILE A 75 -12.72 -20.81 -12.32
C ILE A 75 -11.38 -20.09 -12.19
N VAL A 76 -10.74 -19.71 -13.31
CA VAL A 76 -9.49 -18.95 -13.32
C VAL A 76 -9.69 -17.55 -12.72
N LEU A 77 -10.80 -16.86 -13.01
CA LEU A 77 -11.13 -15.56 -12.43
C LEU A 77 -11.41 -15.63 -10.92
N LEU A 78 -12.03 -16.72 -10.46
CA LEU A 78 -12.34 -16.91 -9.03
C LEU A 78 -11.15 -17.50 -8.24
N SER A 79 -10.16 -18.09 -8.93
CA SER A 79 -9.03 -18.77 -8.27
C SER A 79 -8.21 -17.87 -7.32
N PRO A 80 -7.91 -16.57 -7.61
CA PRO A 80 -7.18 -15.75 -6.66
C PRO A 80 -7.99 -15.47 -5.38
N LEU A 81 -9.31 -15.30 -5.51
CA LEU A 81 -10.19 -15.07 -4.36
C LEU A 81 -10.28 -16.31 -3.46
N THR A 82 -10.41 -17.50 -4.06
CA THR A 82 -10.45 -18.76 -3.30
C THR A 82 -9.09 -19.12 -2.72
N TYR A 83 -7.99 -18.77 -3.41
CA TYR A 83 -6.64 -18.95 -2.93
C TYR A 83 -6.39 -18.12 -1.67
N ASP A 84 -6.70 -16.84 -1.70
CA ASP A 84 -6.53 -15.94 -0.55
C ASP A 84 -7.37 -16.40 0.65
N LEU A 85 -8.63 -16.71 0.43
CA LEU A 85 -9.54 -17.22 1.47
C LEU A 85 -9.06 -18.55 2.11
N TYR A 86 -8.47 -19.45 1.32
CA TYR A 86 -8.03 -20.76 1.80
C TYR A 86 -6.64 -20.73 2.43
N TYR A 87 -5.71 -19.90 1.92
CA TYR A 87 -4.32 -19.92 2.34
C TYR A 87 -3.97 -18.87 3.39
N THR A 88 -4.82 -17.86 3.63
CA THR A 88 -4.57 -16.81 4.61
C THR A 88 -5.29 -17.10 5.92
N LYS A 89 -4.56 -17.08 7.04
CA LYS A 89 -5.13 -17.06 8.39
C LYS A 89 -5.25 -15.60 8.84
N LYS A 90 -6.35 -15.30 9.52
CA LYS A 90 -6.69 -13.96 9.96
C LYS A 90 -7.17 -14.01 11.42
N LEU A 91 -6.63 -13.12 12.25
CA LEU A 91 -7.11 -12.80 13.57
C LEU A 91 -7.36 -11.29 13.64
N TYR A 92 -8.47 -10.89 14.22
CA TYR A 92 -8.82 -9.50 14.45
C TYR A 92 -9.37 -9.31 15.86
N THR A 93 -9.23 -8.12 16.41
CA THR A 93 -9.79 -7.69 17.70
C THR A 93 -10.73 -6.51 17.48
N ASN A 94 -11.81 -6.50 18.22
CA ASN A 94 -12.72 -5.35 18.30
C ASN A 94 -12.21 -4.31 19.33
N ALA A 95 -12.92 -3.19 19.47
CA ALA A 95 -12.72 -2.27 20.59
C ALA A 95 -12.84 -3.03 21.92
N ALA A 96 -12.13 -2.58 22.93
CA ALA A 96 -12.02 -3.20 24.26
C ALA A 96 -11.54 -4.68 24.27
N GLN A 97 -11.09 -5.21 23.15
CA GLN A 97 -10.64 -6.61 23.02
C GLN A 97 -9.12 -6.68 22.81
N LYS A 98 -8.47 -7.61 23.50
CA LYS A 98 -7.07 -7.98 23.26
C LYS A 98 -6.98 -9.49 23.11
N GLU A 99 -6.17 -9.95 22.16
CA GLU A 99 -6.02 -11.38 21.88
C GLU A 99 -4.55 -11.79 21.80
N THR A 100 -4.28 -13.02 22.19
CA THR A 100 -2.93 -13.60 22.09
C THR A 100 -2.92 -14.71 21.05
N LEU A 101 -2.01 -14.60 20.09
CA LEU A 101 -1.78 -15.58 19.03
C LEU A 101 -0.39 -16.20 19.20
N LEU A 102 -0.31 -17.51 19.07
CA LEU A 102 0.96 -18.23 18.91
C LEU A 102 1.11 -18.64 17.43
N LEU A 103 2.13 -18.11 16.77
CA LEU A 103 2.44 -18.45 15.39
C LEU A 103 3.13 -19.83 15.28
N PRO A 104 3.16 -20.46 14.10
CA PRO A 104 3.74 -21.80 13.93
C PRO A 104 5.24 -21.91 14.23
N ASP A 105 5.99 -20.81 14.26
CA ASP A 105 7.40 -20.75 14.66
C ASP A 105 7.59 -20.55 16.19
N GLY A 106 6.47 -20.53 16.94
CA GLY A 106 6.47 -20.26 18.37
C GLY A 106 6.55 -18.77 18.74
N THR A 107 6.54 -17.85 17.76
CA THR A 107 6.45 -16.41 18.01
C THR A 107 5.11 -16.10 18.68
N LYS A 108 5.14 -15.38 19.81
CA LYS A 108 3.94 -14.90 20.49
C LYS A 108 3.61 -13.48 20.04
N VAL A 109 2.36 -13.27 19.65
CA VAL A 109 1.82 -11.97 19.26
C VAL A 109 0.67 -11.63 20.20
N ILE A 110 0.72 -10.45 20.83
CA ILE A 110 -0.39 -9.90 21.60
C ILE A 110 -0.97 -8.77 20.76
N LEU A 111 -2.21 -8.93 20.36
CA LEU A 111 -2.94 -7.98 19.50
C LEU A 111 -3.72 -7.01 20.39
N ASN A 112 -3.52 -5.71 20.18
CA ASN A 112 -4.27 -4.67 20.91
C ASN A 112 -5.68 -4.50 20.31
N SER A 113 -6.51 -3.68 20.90
CA SER A 113 -7.87 -3.35 20.44
C SER A 113 -7.85 -2.81 19.01
N GLU A 114 -8.92 -3.09 18.24
CA GLU A 114 -9.09 -2.65 16.84
C GLU A 114 -7.86 -2.96 15.97
N SER A 115 -7.40 -4.19 16.03
CA SER A 115 -6.19 -4.59 15.30
C SER A 115 -6.43 -5.89 14.55
N MET A 116 -5.66 -6.10 13.50
CA MET A 116 -5.74 -7.28 12.67
C MET A 116 -4.36 -7.76 12.26
N ILE A 117 -4.14 -9.06 12.39
CA ILE A 117 -2.98 -9.75 11.86
C ILE A 117 -3.40 -10.82 10.86
N THR A 118 -2.68 -10.90 9.75
CA THR A 118 -2.86 -11.97 8.76
C THR A 118 -1.54 -12.60 8.40
N TYR A 119 -1.55 -13.90 8.15
CA TYR A 119 -0.37 -14.65 7.71
C TYR A 119 -0.78 -15.83 6.84
N ASN A 120 0.14 -16.27 5.96
CA ASN A 120 -0.09 -17.39 5.06
C ASN A 120 -0.04 -18.72 5.82
N ARG A 121 -0.82 -19.71 5.39
CA ARG A 121 -0.76 -21.07 5.94
C ARG A 121 0.60 -21.76 5.74
N ASN A 122 1.37 -21.32 4.75
CA ASN A 122 2.74 -21.79 4.52
C ASN A 122 3.79 -21.01 5.33
N TYR A 123 3.33 -20.16 6.28
CA TYR A 123 4.21 -19.49 7.23
C TYR A 123 5.19 -20.47 7.87
N ASN A 124 6.44 -20.02 8.05
CA ASN A 124 7.56 -20.79 8.60
C ASN A 124 8.10 -21.94 7.72
N LYS A 125 7.61 -22.09 6.47
CA LYS A 125 8.24 -22.98 5.49
C LYS A 125 9.26 -22.24 4.63
N ASP A 126 8.80 -21.17 3.98
CA ASP A 126 9.58 -20.38 3.04
C ASP A 126 9.92 -18.98 3.56
N ASN A 127 9.06 -18.46 4.45
CA ASN A 127 9.22 -17.14 5.06
C ASN A 127 8.50 -17.06 6.41
N ARG A 128 8.79 -16.01 7.19
CA ARG A 128 8.10 -15.66 8.43
C ARG A 128 7.48 -14.27 8.28
N SER A 129 6.49 -14.13 7.39
CA SER A 129 5.88 -12.84 7.08
C SER A 129 4.44 -12.76 7.56
N VAL A 130 4.09 -11.63 8.16
CA VAL A 130 2.74 -11.27 8.61
C VAL A 130 2.37 -9.88 8.11
N ASN A 131 1.06 -9.62 7.95
CA ASN A 131 0.58 -8.26 7.74
C ASN A 131 -0.12 -7.80 9.02
N LEU A 132 0.11 -6.56 9.44
CA LEU A 132 -0.47 -5.94 10.61
C LEU A 132 -1.21 -4.66 10.21
N THR A 133 -2.42 -4.51 10.72
CA THR A 133 -3.18 -3.25 10.79
C THR A 133 -3.52 -3.02 12.24
N GLY A 134 -3.34 -1.81 12.76
CA GLY A 134 -3.53 -1.52 14.17
C GLY A 134 -2.25 -1.66 14.98
N GLU A 135 -2.30 -2.31 16.14
CA GLU A 135 -1.19 -2.40 17.07
C GLU A 135 -1.02 -3.81 17.65
N ALA A 136 0.23 -4.25 17.72
CA ALA A 136 0.56 -5.53 18.32
C ALA A 136 1.96 -5.52 18.96
N TYR A 137 2.08 -6.28 20.04
CA TYR A 137 3.34 -6.59 20.69
C TYR A 137 3.82 -7.98 20.28
N PHE A 138 5.06 -8.06 19.85
CA PHE A 138 5.68 -9.26 19.32
C PHE A 138 6.79 -9.74 20.25
N ILE A 139 6.79 -11.04 20.55
CA ILE A 139 7.90 -11.76 21.18
C ILE A 139 8.34 -12.80 20.16
N VAL A 140 9.30 -12.40 19.30
CA VAL A 140 9.73 -13.21 18.18
C VAL A 140 10.79 -14.19 18.59
N ASN A 141 10.58 -15.47 18.31
CA ASN A 141 11.59 -16.51 18.51
C ASN A 141 12.76 -16.32 17.54
N LYS A 142 13.99 -16.54 18.05
CA LYS A 142 15.19 -16.54 17.23
C LYS A 142 15.09 -17.59 16.13
N GLY A 143 15.47 -17.20 14.91
CA GLY A 143 15.45 -18.08 13.76
C GLY A 143 16.39 -17.60 12.66
N ASP A 144 16.73 -18.50 11.72
CA ASP A 144 17.62 -18.19 10.59
C ASP A 144 16.95 -17.31 9.53
N LEU A 145 15.63 -17.44 9.38
CA LEU A 145 14.86 -16.59 8.50
C LEU A 145 14.39 -15.32 9.21
N PRO A 146 14.44 -14.16 8.57
CA PRO A 146 13.89 -12.94 9.13
C PRO A 146 12.37 -13.06 9.32
N PHE A 147 11.88 -12.50 10.43
CA PHE A 147 10.47 -12.27 10.68
C PHE A 147 10.11 -10.88 10.18
N ASN A 148 9.19 -10.81 9.23
CA ASN A 148 8.80 -9.58 8.56
C ASN A 148 7.36 -9.22 8.88
N ILE A 149 7.13 -7.95 9.25
CA ILE A 149 5.81 -7.37 9.46
C ILE A 149 5.60 -6.32 8.37
N HIS A 150 4.60 -6.53 7.54
CA HIS A 150 4.16 -5.55 6.55
C HIS A 150 3.00 -4.74 7.11
N THR A 151 3.09 -3.43 6.99
CA THR A 151 2.05 -2.48 7.39
C THR A 151 1.77 -1.48 6.26
N SER A 152 0.72 -0.66 6.40
CA SER A 152 0.44 0.44 5.47
C SER A 152 1.52 1.53 5.49
N HIS A 153 2.30 1.64 6.58
CA HIS A 153 3.30 2.69 6.78
C HIS A 153 4.74 2.23 6.56
N GLY A 154 4.98 0.93 6.44
CA GLY A 154 6.32 0.40 6.23
C GLY A 154 6.45 -1.07 6.60
N GLU A 155 7.67 -1.55 6.57
CA GLU A 155 8.03 -2.92 6.89
C GLU A 155 8.96 -2.96 8.11
N VAL A 156 8.74 -3.93 8.98
CA VAL A 156 9.58 -4.19 10.16
C VAL A 156 10.19 -5.58 10.03
N SER A 157 11.51 -5.70 10.17
CA SER A 157 12.24 -6.96 10.02
C SER A 157 13.13 -7.24 11.22
N VAL A 158 13.04 -8.47 11.76
CA VAL A 158 13.80 -8.90 12.96
C VAL A 158 14.27 -10.35 12.80
N LEU A 159 15.22 -10.77 13.64
CA LEU A 159 15.68 -12.18 13.74
C LEU A 159 15.23 -12.87 15.05
N GLY A 160 14.95 -12.09 16.09
CA GLY A 160 14.56 -12.60 17.39
C GLY A 160 14.58 -11.46 18.41
N THR A 161 13.42 -10.86 18.65
CA THR A 161 13.30 -9.53 19.26
C THR A 161 11.96 -9.44 19.97
N SER A 162 11.90 -8.67 21.06
CA SER A 162 10.65 -8.26 21.72
C SER A 162 10.41 -6.79 21.47
N PHE A 163 9.27 -6.45 20.82
CA PHE A 163 9.01 -5.09 20.36
C PHE A 163 7.52 -4.85 20.10
N ASN A 164 7.12 -3.59 20.10
CA ASN A 164 5.78 -3.14 19.73
C ASN A 164 5.78 -2.52 18.33
N VAL A 165 4.71 -2.73 17.58
CA VAL A 165 4.45 -2.05 16.32
C VAL A 165 3.02 -1.51 16.36
N ARG A 166 2.88 -0.20 16.16
CA ARG A 166 1.60 0.50 15.96
C ARG A 166 1.58 1.10 14.56
N SER A 167 0.59 0.74 13.75
CA SER A 167 0.37 1.25 12.41
C SER A 167 -1.11 1.58 12.26
N ARG A 168 -1.45 2.84 12.51
CA ARG A 168 -2.79 3.40 12.49
C ARG A 168 -2.81 4.68 11.65
N ASP A 169 -3.98 5.22 11.35
CA ASP A 169 -4.10 6.46 10.56
C ASP A 169 -3.41 7.66 11.23
N GLU A 170 -3.29 7.62 12.57
CA GLU A 170 -2.63 8.68 13.36
C GLU A 170 -1.10 8.64 13.27
N GLY A 171 -0.51 7.53 12.83
CA GLY A 171 0.93 7.41 12.71
C GLY A 171 1.46 5.97 12.76
N PHE A 172 2.78 5.89 12.73
CA PHE A 172 3.54 4.65 12.78
C PHE A 172 4.57 4.70 13.89
N GLU A 173 4.48 3.75 14.81
CA GLU A 173 5.40 3.65 15.94
C GLU A 173 6.02 2.25 16.00
N VAL A 174 7.32 2.20 16.27
CA VAL A 174 8.03 0.95 16.57
C VAL A 174 8.93 1.20 17.77
N GLY A 175 8.73 0.43 18.85
CA GLY A 175 9.56 0.50 20.05
C GLY A 175 10.10 -0.86 20.47
N VAL A 176 11.36 -0.91 20.91
CA VAL A 176 12.12 -2.14 21.13
C VAL A 176 12.39 -2.36 22.59
N ASN A 177 11.92 -3.50 23.12
CA ASN A 177 12.23 -3.95 24.50
C ASN A 177 13.51 -4.78 24.57
N GLU A 178 13.74 -5.63 23.55
CA GLU A 178 14.91 -6.51 23.52
C GLU A 178 15.29 -6.83 22.07
N GLY A 179 16.60 -6.82 21.77
CA GLY A 179 17.14 -7.20 20.48
C GLY A 179 17.34 -6.02 19.53
N LYS A 180 17.18 -6.27 18.22
CA LYS A 180 17.39 -5.27 17.16
C LYS A 180 16.29 -5.38 16.13
N VAL A 181 15.77 -4.24 15.71
CA VAL A 181 14.71 -4.10 14.72
C VAL A 181 15.23 -3.28 13.55
N GLN A 182 14.95 -3.71 12.32
CA GLN A 182 15.09 -2.92 11.12
C GLN A 182 13.71 -2.42 10.70
N VAL A 183 13.58 -1.12 10.50
CA VAL A 183 12.36 -0.47 9.99
C VAL A 183 12.66 0.07 8.60
N ILE A 184 11.78 -0.23 7.65
CA ILE A 184 11.92 0.14 6.25
C ILE A 184 10.67 0.89 5.79
N ASN A 185 10.87 2.07 5.19
CA ASN A 185 9.81 2.79 4.48
C ASN A 185 10.39 3.36 3.18
N GLY A 186 9.90 2.85 2.06
CA GLY A 186 10.44 3.20 0.74
C GLY A 186 11.95 2.95 0.64
N HIS A 187 12.73 4.02 0.54
CA HIS A 187 14.19 3.94 0.46
C HIS A 187 14.91 4.10 1.81
N SER A 188 14.20 4.49 2.85
CA SER A 188 14.77 4.72 4.18
C SER A 188 14.85 3.42 4.96
N ARG A 189 15.99 3.18 5.62
CA ARG A 189 16.23 2.06 6.52
C ARG A 189 16.78 2.57 7.84
N ILE A 190 16.08 2.26 8.91
CA ILE A 190 16.45 2.65 10.27
C ILE A 190 16.62 1.40 11.11
N TYR A 191 17.61 1.42 11.99
CA TYR A 191 17.85 0.34 12.95
C TYR A 191 17.58 0.84 14.36
N LEU A 192 16.73 0.13 15.08
CA LEU A 192 16.45 0.36 16.49
C LEU A 192 17.07 -0.76 17.32
N THR A 193 17.57 -0.39 18.48
CA THR A 193 18.07 -1.33 19.49
C THR A 193 17.23 -1.21 20.76
N LYS A 194 17.54 -2.05 21.75
CA LYS A 194 16.85 -2.03 23.04
C LYS A 194 16.64 -0.62 23.57
N ASP A 195 15.46 -0.36 24.11
CA ASP A 195 14.99 0.88 24.72
C ASP A 195 14.91 2.07 23.74
N GLN A 196 14.96 1.82 22.42
CA GLN A 196 14.74 2.81 21.39
C GLN A 196 13.33 2.73 20.80
N LEU A 197 12.81 3.87 20.44
CA LEU A 197 11.50 4.05 19.82
C LEU A 197 11.60 5.02 18.66
N ILE A 198 10.90 4.74 17.59
CA ILE A 198 10.61 5.68 16.51
C ILE A 198 9.11 5.90 16.45
N ASP A 199 8.69 7.16 16.43
CA ASP A 199 7.29 7.59 16.20
C ASP A 199 7.27 8.54 15.02
N VAL A 200 6.64 8.11 13.92
CA VAL A 200 6.67 8.83 12.64
C VAL A 200 5.27 9.11 12.17
N ARG A 201 4.99 10.38 11.93
CA ARG A 201 3.70 10.82 11.39
C ARG A 201 3.73 11.12 9.90
N PHE A 202 4.94 11.42 9.33
CA PHE A 202 5.08 11.82 7.92
C PHE A 202 6.27 11.14 7.23
N ASP A 203 7.50 11.52 7.51
CA ASP A 203 8.71 11.01 6.86
C ASP A 203 9.64 10.34 7.86
N PHE A 204 10.21 9.20 7.45
CA PHE A 204 11.18 8.47 8.28
C PHE A 204 12.55 9.14 8.28
N MET A 205 13.02 9.59 9.45
CA MET A 205 14.36 10.11 9.65
C MET A 205 15.00 9.54 10.92
N GLU A 206 16.32 9.29 10.91
CA GLU A 206 17.05 8.84 12.11
C GLU A 206 16.92 9.79 13.31
N LYS A 207 16.67 11.07 13.07
CA LYS A 207 16.44 12.07 14.13
C LYS A 207 15.12 11.84 14.90
N ASP A 208 14.21 11.03 14.39
CA ASP A 208 12.94 10.72 15.04
C ASP A 208 13.08 9.56 16.03
N ILE A 209 14.29 9.00 16.19
CA ILE A 209 14.58 7.99 17.19
C ILE A 209 14.68 8.67 18.57
N SER A 210 13.89 8.16 19.49
CA SER A 210 13.87 8.57 20.89
C SER A 210 14.16 7.39 21.82
N GLN A 211 14.40 7.69 23.10
CA GLN A 211 14.56 6.65 24.14
C GLN A 211 13.21 6.38 24.80
N ILE A 212 12.93 5.11 25.02
CA ILE A 212 11.80 4.70 25.85
C ILE A 212 12.13 5.05 27.29
N THR A 213 11.39 6.01 27.85
CA THR A 213 11.61 6.53 29.20
C THR A 213 10.70 5.91 30.25
N MET A 214 9.74 5.08 29.83
CA MET A 214 8.83 4.39 30.74
C MET A 214 9.38 3.05 31.20
N ASP A 215 9.18 2.72 32.48
CA ASP A 215 9.67 1.47 33.08
C ASP A 215 9.09 0.20 32.43
N LYS A 216 7.89 0.30 31.86
CA LYS A 216 7.16 -0.82 31.25
C LYS A 216 6.55 -0.41 29.92
N TYR A 217 7.23 -0.71 28.85
CA TYR A 217 6.76 -0.53 27.46
C TYR A 217 6.34 -1.88 26.86
N PRO A 218 5.29 -1.92 26.03
CA PRO A 218 4.36 -0.86 25.75
C PRO A 218 3.37 -0.64 26.90
N ASP A 219 2.89 0.58 27.03
CA ASP A 219 2.01 1.04 28.09
C ASP A 219 0.67 0.31 28.13
N TRP A 220 0.06 0.06 26.96
CA TRP A 220 -1.25 -0.57 26.82
C TRP A 220 -1.30 -2.02 27.34
N ILE A 221 -0.17 -2.77 27.33
CA ILE A 221 -0.10 -4.10 27.97
C ILE A 221 -0.26 -3.99 29.47
N ASN A 222 0.22 -2.89 30.03
CA ASN A 222 0.19 -2.61 31.45
C ASN A 222 -1.03 -1.78 31.88
N GLN A 223 -2.06 -1.67 31.00
CA GLN A 223 -3.27 -0.87 31.25
C GLN A 223 -2.95 0.57 31.61
N LYS A 224 -2.12 1.23 30.81
CA LYS A 224 -1.71 2.63 30.99
C LYS A 224 -1.78 3.36 29.66
N PHE A 225 -1.91 4.69 29.72
CA PHE A 225 -1.65 5.59 28.61
C PHE A 225 -0.45 6.47 28.98
N TYR A 226 0.61 6.37 28.21
CA TYR A 226 1.76 7.27 28.33
C TYR A 226 1.60 8.40 27.33
N CYS A 227 1.39 9.60 27.86
CA CYS A 227 1.23 10.81 27.07
C CYS A 227 2.50 11.65 27.14
N ASN A 228 3.06 11.99 26.00
CA ASN A 228 4.18 12.92 25.85
C ASN A 228 3.80 14.00 24.85
N GLN A 229 3.23 15.10 25.32
CA GLN A 229 2.62 16.13 24.47
C GLN A 229 1.60 15.54 23.48
N THR A 230 0.92 14.47 23.89
CA THR A 230 -0.12 13.80 23.11
C THR A 230 -1.33 14.71 23.01
N THR A 231 -1.89 14.89 21.83
CA THR A 231 -3.07 15.70 21.69
C THR A 231 -4.30 15.03 22.34
N LEU A 232 -5.22 15.83 22.85
CA LEU A 232 -6.45 15.31 23.45
C LEU A 232 -7.25 14.48 22.43
N GLY A 233 -7.20 14.86 21.16
CA GLY A 233 -7.83 14.09 20.10
C GLY A 233 -7.24 12.68 19.97
N GLU A 234 -5.92 12.55 19.95
CA GLU A 234 -5.23 11.24 19.90
C GLU A 234 -5.47 10.40 21.16
N LEU A 235 -5.40 11.02 22.34
CA LEU A 235 -5.68 10.33 23.59
C LEU A 235 -7.12 9.82 23.64
N CYS A 236 -8.10 10.63 23.18
CA CYS A 236 -9.50 10.21 23.13
C CYS A 236 -9.71 9.02 22.19
N LEU A 237 -9.04 8.95 21.05
CA LEU A 237 -9.09 7.78 20.16
C LEU A 237 -8.58 6.51 20.85
N GLU A 238 -7.51 6.58 21.65
CA GLU A 238 -7.04 5.44 22.44
C GLU A 238 -8.01 5.04 23.54
N VAL A 239 -8.70 6.03 24.15
CA VAL A 239 -9.76 5.77 25.15
C VAL A 239 -10.96 5.08 24.49
N GLU A 240 -11.41 5.55 23.32
CA GLU A 240 -12.50 4.93 22.55
C GLU A 240 -12.18 3.46 22.24
N ARG A 241 -10.97 3.18 21.73
CA ARG A 241 -10.52 1.82 21.42
C ARG A 241 -10.39 0.92 22.64
N THR A 242 -9.94 1.48 23.76
CA THR A 242 -9.68 0.70 24.98
C THR A 242 -10.96 0.35 25.72
N PHE A 243 -11.99 1.19 25.66
CA PHE A 243 -13.20 1.06 26.47
C PHE A 243 -14.48 0.85 25.67
N ASP A 244 -14.39 0.81 24.32
CA ASP A 244 -15.55 0.66 23.42
C ASP A 244 -16.62 1.73 23.64
N ILE A 245 -16.20 2.99 23.65
CA ILE A 245 -17.08 4.16 23.79
C ILE A 245 -16.88 5.10 22.61
N GLN A 246 -17.79 6.06 22.43
CA GLN A 246 -17.67 7.15 21.47
C GLN A 246 -17.47 8.48 22.18
N ILE A 247 -16.43 9.25 21.79
CA ILE A 247 -16.14 10.57 22.38
C ILE A 247 -16.49 11.67 21.38
N LYS A 248 -17.36 12.60 21.80
CA LYS A 248 -17.81 13.75 21.01
C LYS A 248 -17.26 15.03 21.60
N PHE A 249 -16.70 15.88 20.74
CA PHE A 249 -16.20 17.19 21.10
C PHE A 249 -17.23 18.23 20.68
N LEU A 250 -17.73 19.05 21.62
CA LEU A 250 -18.58 20.20 21.28
C LEU A 250 -17.77 21.29 20.60
N ASP A 251 -16.58 21.60 21.09
CA ASP A 251 -15.62 22.47 20.41
C ASP A 251 -14.48 21.67 19.79
N PRO A 252 -14.36 21.58 18.44
CA PRO A 252 -13.28 20.87 17.78
C PRO A 252 -11.87 21.40 18.09
N ASN A 253 -11.74 22.65 18.57
CA ASN A 253 -10.42 23.23 18.85
C ASN A 253 -9.75 22.59 20.04
N ILE A 254 -10.50 22.08 21.01
CA ILE A 254 -9.95 21.44 22.20
C ILE A 254 -9.24 20.13 21.89
N LYS A 255 -9.47 19.49 20.73
CA LYS A 255 -8.70 18.32 20.26
C LYS A 255 -7.20 18.58 20.22
N LYS A 256 -6.79 19.84 20.06
CA LYS A 256 -5.38 20.25 19.95
C LYS A 256 -4.71 20.47 21.31
N LEU A 257 -5.46 20.45 22.40
CA LEU A 257 -4.86 20.50 23.74
C LEU A 257 -3.91 19.31 23.92
N THR A 258 -2.77 19.55 24.53
CA THR A 258 -1.79 18.49 24.75
C THR A 258 -1.79 18.03 26.21
N VAL A 259 -1.64 16.75 26.40
CA VAL A 259 -1.55 16.08 27.70
C VAL A 259 -0.17 15.43 27.80
N SER A 260 0.45 15.52 29.00
CA SER A 260 1.69 14.80 29.32
C SER A 260 1.58 14.15 30.67
N GLY A 261 2.01 12.91 30.77
CA GLY A 261 1.98 12.12 32.00
C GLY A 261 1.55 10.69 31.78
N LEU A 262 1.42 9.93 32.85
CA LEU A 262 1.00 8.54 32.86
C LEU A 262 -0.41 8.45 33.47
N ILE A 263 -1.35 7.88 32.72
CA ILE A 263 -2.75 7.71 33.12
C ILE A 263 -3.02 6.22 33.28
N GLU A 264 -3.51 5.81 34.45
CA GLU A 264 -3.96 4.43 34.68
C GLU A 264 -5.24 4.15 33.89
N ALA A 265 -5.20 3.14 33.01
CA ALA A 265 -6.27 2.80 32.08
C ALA A 265 -7.03 1.52 32.48
N SER A 266 -7.12 1.25 33.78
CA SER A 266 -7.86 0.10 34.30
C SER A 266 -9.37 0.33 34.43
N ASN A 267 -9.80 1.60 34.47
CA ASN A 267 -11.21 1.99 34.65
C ASN A 267 -11.53 3.28 33.91
N LEU A 268 -12.58 3.23 33.08
CA LEU A 268 -13.01 4.36 32.24
C LEU A 268 -13.27 5.64 33.03
N ASN A 269 -14.04 5.56 34.14
CA ASN A 269 -14.39 6.76 34.92
C ASN A 269 -13.13 7.44 35.49
N ASN A 270 -12.15 6.65 35.93
CA ASN A 270 -10.89 7.18 36.42
C ASN A 270 -10.07 7.84 35.31
N VAL A 271 -10.08 7.26 34.11
CA VAL A 271 -9.42 7.84 32.94
C VAL A 271 -10.07 9.18 32.59
N LEU A 272 -11.40 9.23 32.42
CA LEU A 272 -12.12 10.45 32.07
C LEU A 272 -11.94 11.53 33.13
N HIS A 273 -11.98 11.17 34.41
CA HIS A 273 -11.73 12.10 35.51
C HIS A 273 -10.32 12.67 35.46
N THR A 274 -9.31 11.80 35.25
CA THR A 274 -7.91 12.25 35.16
C THR A 274 -7.70 13.19 33.99
N ILE A 275 -8.23 12.85 32.80
CA ILE A 275 -8.14 13.72 31.61
C ILE A 275 -8.85 15.05 31.86
N SER A 276 -10.03 15.03 32.51
CA SER A 276 -10.77 16.24 32.89
C SER A 276 -9.92 17.16 33.76
N LEU A 277 -9.27 16.63 34.77
CA LEU A 277 -8.36 17.40 35.65
C LEU A 277 -7.19 18.02 34.89
N LEU A 278 -6.57 17.26 33.98
CA LEU A 278 -5.41 17.70 33.22
C LEU A 278 -5.75 18.76 32.17
N THR A 279 -6.93 18.65 31.53
CA THR A 279 -7.34 19.53 30.44
C THR A 279 -8.27 20.67 30.89
N LYS A 280 -8.81 20.57 32.09
CA LYS A 280 -9.86 21.47 32.61
C LYS A 280 -11.13 21.47 31.75
N GLN A 281 -11.41 20.38 31.07
CA GLN A 281 -12.62 20.17 30.30
C GLN A 281 -13.57 19.27 31.09
N GLU A 282 -14.86 19.45 30.90
CA GLU A 282 -15.89 18.60 31.50
C GLU A 282 -16.25 17.44 30.58
N PHE A 283 -16.24 16.22 31.12
CA PHE A 283 -16.53 14.97 30.42
C PHE A 283 -17.87 14.41 30.95
N LYS A 284 -18.87 14.35 30.10
CA LYS A 284 -20.20 13.83 30.44
C LYS A 284 -20.43 12.49 29.72
N LEU A 285 -20.46 11.40 30.48
CA LEU A 285 -20.69 10.06 29.98
C LEU A 285 -22.19 9.71 30.11
N GLU A 286 -22.85 9.39 29.00
CA GLU A 286 -24.23 8.92 28.91
C GLU A 286 -24.29 7.64 28.08
N GLY A 287 -24.42 6.48 28.74
CA GLY A 287 -24.25 5.17 28.07
C GLY A 287 -22.86 5.02 27.52
N ASP A 288 -22.77 4.74 26.22
CA ASP A 288 -21.48 4.54 25.52
C ASP A 288 -20.98 5.83 24.83
N ILE A 289 -21.64 6.98 25.07
CA ILE A 289 -21.26 8.26 24.48
C ILE A 289 -20.73 9.19 25.57
N CYS A 290 -19.50 9.65 25.41
CA CYS A 290 -18.88 10.67 26.24
C CYS A 290 -18.81 11.99 25.48
N THR A 291 -19.42 13.06 26.02
CA THR A 291 -19.36 14.39 25.43
C THR A 291 -18.40 15.27 26.22
N ILE A 292 -17.49 15.96 25.53
CA ILE A 292 -16.54 16.92 26.10
C ILE A 292 -17.11 18.32 25.84
N LEU A 293 -17.35 19.07 26.95
CA LEU A 293 -17.96 20.39 26.95
C LEU A 293 -16.91 21.49 26.92
#